data_6ce6ce77af3a260190cd3ed9a3848664
#
_entry.id   6ce6ce77af3a260190cd3ed9a3848664
#
_cell.length_a   1.000
_cell.length_b   1.000
_cell.length_c   1.000
_cell.angle_alpha   90.00
_cell.angle_beta   90.00
_cell.angle_gamma   90.00
#
_symmetry.space_group_name_H-M   'P 1'
#
loop_
_entity.id
_entity.type
_entity.pdbx_description
1 polymer ?
#
loop_
_entity_poly.entity_id
_entity_poly.type
_entity_poly.pdbx_seq_one_letter_code
_entity_poly.pdbx_strand_id
1 'polypeptide(L)'
;MGIQKFLFAVVAVIMLASRVHAVDPPPIDSHLFQSGELVYTDGFDGPLNKKWWQTRTKNWEVVDGLLIGAPDYKDVAEAQTALKRDHHLGLSPVIRLDNLPSKFVVRMRVKFEGKEFKTGRPKFDIGHHINTVTFRDNGYVVKLHGGKQFLGKAPDVKLNEWLDVALEFQEGELWIEVNGKGQLIKHEQVVLEGRSELTFKTFEDAPNRIMFDSVSLWKAN
;
A
#
# COMPACT_ATOMS: atom_id res chain seq x y z
N MET A 1 -77.02 -12.87 39.95
CA MET A 1 -76.39 -11.58 39.46
C MET A 1 -74.93 -11.64 39.92
N GLY A 2 -74.04 -12.15 39.07
CA GLY A 2 -72.64 -12.35 39.34
C GLY A 2 -71.76 -11.31 38.68
N ILE A 3 -70.98 -10.59 39.47
CA ILE A 3 -70.06 -9.54 38.99
C ILE A 3 -68.72 -10.21 38.71
N GLN A 4 -68.37 -10.28 37.41
CA GLN A 4 -67.08 -10.79 36.95
C GLN A 4 -66.05 -9.64 37.05
N LYS A 5 -65.02 -9.83 37.92
CA LYS A 5 -63.88 -8.90 38.04
C LYS A 5 -62.85 -9.25 36.98
N PHE A 6 -62.64 -8.35 35.99
CA PHE A 6 -61.53 -8.43 35.06
C PHE A 6 -60.26 -7.92 35.73
N LEU A 7 -59.27 -8.79 35.81
CA LEU A 7 -57.91 -8.47 36.26
C LEU A 7 -57.10 -8.08 35.04
N PHE A 8 -56.72 -6.81 34.88
CA PHE A 8 -55.74 -6.36 33.88
C PHE A 8 -54.32 -6.61 34.41
N ALA A 9 -53.59 -7.54 33.79
CA ALA A 9 -52.16 -7.72 34.00
C ALA A 9 -51.40 -6.75 33.11
N VAL A 10 -50.74 -5.78 33.75
CA VAL A 10 -49.80 -4.89 33.03
C VAL A 10 -48.47 -5.60 32.95
N VAL A 11 -48.08 -6.04 31.74
CA VAL A 11 -46.73 -6.59 31.45
C VAL A 11 -45.81 -5.41 31.17
N ALA A 12 -44.95 -5.09 32.14
CA ALA A 12 -43.87 -4.12 31.95
C ALA A 12 -42.73 -4.80 31.19
N VAL A 13 -42.57 -4.46 29.90
CA VAL A 13 -41.42 -4.87 29.09
C VAL A 13 -40.23 -3.99 29.48
N ILE A 14 -39.33 -4.50 30.29
CA ILE A 14 -38.06 -3.85 30.59
C ILE A 14 -37.14 -4.05 29.38
N MET A 15 -37.00 -3.03 28.52
CA MET A 15 -35.96 -3.01 27.51
C MET A 15 -34.60 -2.79 28.17
N LEU A 16 -33.82 -3.86 28.34
CA LEU A 16 -32.40 -3.76 28.64
C LEU A 16 -31.68 -3.22 27.39
N ALA A 17 -31.42 -1.91 27.38
CA ALA A 17 -30.50 -1.33 26.43
C ALA A 17 -29.09 -1.86 26.71
N SER A 18 -28.70 -2.91 26.02
CA SER A 18 -27.31 -3.39 25.99
C SER A 18 -26.44 -2.26 25.43
N ARG A 19 -25.69 -1.59 26.29
CA ARG A 19 -24.63 -0.68 25.82
C ARG A 19 -23.60 -1.56 25.11
N VAL A 20 -23.60 -1.51 23.78
CA VAL A 20 -22.50 -2.02 22.99
C VAL A 20 -21.29 -1.16 23.36
N HIS A 21 -20.42 -1.66 24.20
CA HIS A 21 -19.14 -1.03 24.43
C HIS A 21 -18.39 -1.14 23.09
N ALA A 22 -18.03 0.00 22.51
CA ALA A 22 -17.10 0.01 21.39
C ALA A 22 -15.82 -0.68 21.89
N VAL A 23 -15.48 -1.81 21.28
CA VAL A 23 -14.19 -2.46 21.54
C VAL A 23 -13.12 -1.55 20.97
N ASP A 24 -12.16 -1.14 21.78
CA ASP A 24 -11.04 -0.37 21.30
C ASP A 24 -10.34 -1.14 20.19
N PRO A 25 -9.97 -0.46 19.08
CA PRO A 25 -9.27 -1.12 18.01
C PRO A 25 -7.95 -1.72 18.50
N PRO A 26 -7.56 -2.90 17.98
CA PRO A 26 -6.37 -3.60 18.46
C PRO A 26 -5.12 -2.74 18.28
N PRO A 27 -4.10 -2.88 19.14
CA PRO A 27 -2.82 -2.22 18.97
C PRO A 27 -2.15 -2.69 17.68
N ILE A 28 -1.46 -1.78 17.00
CA ILE A 28 -0.64 -2.08 15.82
C ILE A 28 0.82 -1.77 16.12
N ASP A 29 1.72 -2.53 15.53
CA ASP A 29 3.14 -2.22 15.56
C ASP A 29 3.40 -1.09 14.56
N SER A 30 3.50 0.16 15.07
CA SER A 30 3.59 1.37 14.28
C SER A 30 4.33 2.47 15.04
N HIS A 31 5.02 3.33 14.32
CA HIS A 31 5.72 4.49 14.86
C HIS A 31 4.82 5.73 15.00
N LEU A 32 3.83 5.86 14.14
CA LEU A 32 2.92 7.02 14.16
C LEU A 32 1.63 6.75 14.95
N PHE A 33 1.21 5.48 15.07
CA PHE A 33 -0.11 5.13 15.57
C PHE A 33 -0.05 4.06 16.66
N GLN A 34 -0.97 4.15 17.64
CA GLN A 34 -1.06 3.16 18.72
C GLN A 34 -2.03 2.03 18.40
N SER A 35 -3.04 2.30 17.56
CA SER A 35 -4.09 1.33 17.22
C SER A 35 -4.58 1.52 15.80
N GLY A 36 -5.19 0.48 15.25
CA GLY A 36 -5.78 0.50 13.91
C GLY A 36 -6.51 -0.79 13.58
N GLU A 37 -7.36 -0.71 12.57
CA GLU A 37 -8.11 -1.82 12.01
C GLU A 37 -7.36 -2.40 10.81
N LEU A 38 -7.09 -3.72 10.80
CA LEU A 38 -6.57 -4.41 9.61
C LEU A 38 -7.69 -4.46 8.56
N VAL A 39 -7.56 -3.66 7.51
CA VAL A 39 -8.57 -3.54 6.44
C VAL A 39 -8.29 -4.42 5.23
N TYR A 40 -7.03 -4.81 5.06
CA TYR A 40 -6.62 -5.71 3.99
C TYR A 40 -5.32 -6.44 4.35
N THR A 41 -5.25 -7.71 3.99
CA THR A 41 -4.01 -8.51 3.99
C THR A 41 -4.05 -9.51 2.85
N ASP A 42 -2.90 -9.78 2.25
CA ASP A 42 -2.76 -10.75 1.16
C ASP A 42 -1.36 -11.39 1.23
N GLY A 43 -1.34 -12.72 1.25
CA GLY A 43 -0.15 -13.57 1.10
C GLY A 43 -0.08 -14.21 -0.28
N PHE A 44 -0.97 -13.79 -1.20
CA PHE A 44 -1.04 -14.25 -2.58
C PHE A 44 -1.23 -15.76 -2.75
N ASP A 45 -1.98 -16.38 -1.82
CA ASP A 45 -2.35 -17.81 -1.90
C ASP A 45 -3.51 -18.09 -2.87
N GLY A 46 -4.11 -17.04 -3.44
CA GLY A 46 -5.28 -17.09 -4.31
C GLY A 46 -5.20 -16.07 -5.45
N PRO A 47 -6.26 -15.95 -6.25
CA PRO A 47 -6.30 -14.99 -7.35
C PRO A 47 -6.21 -13.54 -6.84
N LEU A 48 -5.54 -12.68 -7.62
CA LEU A 48 -5.34 -11.27 -7.29
C LEU A 48 -6.68 -10.57 -6.94
N ASN A 49 -6.73 -9.96 -5.77
CA ASN A 49 -7.91 -9.25 -5.27
C ASN A 49 -8.07 -7.89 -5.99
N LYS A 50 -8.89 -7.87 -7.04
CA LYS A 50 -9.12 -6.67 -7.88
C LYS A 50 -9.86 -5.52 -7.19
N LYS A 51 -10.40 -5.72 -5.97
CA LYS A 51 -10.94 -4.63 -5.16
C LYS A 51 -9.82 -3.72 -4.64
N TRP A 52 -8.67 -4.32 -4.33
CA TRP A 52 -7.51 -3.63 -3.77
C TRP A 52 -6.42 -3.38 -4.80
N TRP A 53 -6.20 -4.31 -5.73
CA TRP A 53 -5.13 -4.24 -6.70
C TRP A 53 -5.63 -3.85 -8.10
N GLN A 54 -5.03 -2.82 -8.68
CA GLN A 54 -5.31 -2.37 -10.04
C GLN A 54 -4.03 -2.47 -10.88
N THR A 55 -3.99 -3.43 -11.79
CA THR A 55 -2.89 -3.59 -12.74
C THR A 55 -2.95 -2.51 -13.82
N ARG A 56 -1.85 -1.84 -14.07
CA ARG A 56 -1.71 -0.81 -15.13
C ARG A 56 -0.98 -1.35 -16.35
N THR A 57 -0.28 -2.47 -16.18
CA THR A 57 0.32 -3.31 -17.20
C THR A 57 -0.33 -4.69 -17.15
N LYS A 58 -0.15 -5.51 -18.19
CA LYS A 58 -0.92 -6.75 -18.36
C LYS A 58 -0.30 -7.96 -17.69
N ASN A 59 1.05 -8.02 -17.64
CA ASN A 59 1.80 -9.17 -17.16
C ASN A 59 1.93 -9.17 -15.65
N TRP A 60 0.80 -9.46 -14.98
CA TRP A 60 0.73 -9.68 -13.55
C TRP A 60 0.10 -11.05 -13.29
N GLU A 61 0.75 -11.85 -12.49
CA GLU A 61 0.31 -13.19 -12.13
C GLU A 61 0.56 -13.47 -10.65
N VAL A 62 -0.23 -14.37 -10.10
CA VAL A 62 0.01 -14.94 -8.76
C VAL A 62 0.52 -16.36 -8.98
N VAL A 63 1.74 -16.64 -8.54
CA VAL A 63 2.42 -17.93 -8.70
C VAL A 63 3.16 -18.27 -7.42
N ASP A 64 2.92 -19.46 -6.89
CA ASP A 64 3.61 -20.00 -5.70
C ASP A 64 3.63 -19.04 -4.49
N GLY A 65 2.48 -18.40 -4.21
CA GLY A 65 2.35 -17.46 -3.09
C GLY A 65 3.02 -16.10 -3.34
N LEU A 66 3.33 -15.76 -4.58
CA LEU A 66 3.93 -14.48 -4.95
C LEU A 66 3.06 -13.75 -5.98
N LEU A 67 2.87 -12.44 -5.80
CA LEU A 67 2.38 -11.59 -6.88
C LEU A 67 3.58 -11.08 -7.68
N ILE A 68 3.63 -11.45 -8.96
CA ILE A 68 4.75 -11.15 -9.86
C ILE A 68 4.30 -10.24 -10.99
N GLY A 69 5.00 -9.12 -11.18
CA GLY A 69 4.83 -8.23 -12.30
C GLY A 69 6.04 -8.23 -13.23
N ALA A 70 5.79 -8.36 -14.53
CA ALA A 70 6.80 -8.31 -15.58
C ALA A 70 6.43 -7.27 -16.66
N PRO A 71 7.37 -6.84 -17.51
CA PRO A 71 7.07 -5.98 -18.65
C PRO A 71 6.07 -6.62 -19.60
N ASP A 72 5.23 -5.80 -20.23
CA ASP A 72 4.34 -6.24 -21.32
C ASP A 72 5.13 -6.46 -22.62
N TYR A 73 6.25 -5.75 -22.79
CA TYR A 73 7.09 -5.78 -23.99
C TYR A 73 8.58 -5.82 -23.60
N LYS A 74 9.39 -6.44 -24.42
CA LYS A 74 10.83 -6.63 -24.14
C LYS A 74 11.65 -5.36 -24.35
N ASP A 75 11.20 -4.47 -25.27
CA ASP A 75 11.89 -3.25 -25.62
C ASP A 75 10.95 -2.17 -26.21
N VAL A 76 11.50 -0.97 -26.42
CA VAL A 76 10.76 0.19 -26.95
C VAL A 76 10.22 -0.07 -28.35
N ALA A 77 10.96 -0.75 -29.22
CA ALA A 77 10.56 -0.97 -30.62
C ALA A 77 9.33 -1.88 -30.69
N GLU A 78 9.33 -2.96 -29.91
CA GLU A 78 8.18 -3.86 -29.80
C GLU A 78 6.94 -3.10 -29.24
N ALA A 79 7.12 -2.36 -28.15
CA ALA A 79 6.05 -1.61 -27.52
C ALA A 79 5.45 -0.55 -28.45
N GLN A 80 6.26 0.21 -29.17
CA GLN A 80 5.80 1.22 -30.12
C GLN A 80 5.03 0.59 -31.29
N THR A 81 5.52 -0.54 -31.79
CA THR A 81 4.84 -1.29 -32.85
C THR A 81 3.45 -1.75 -32.42
N ALA A 82 3.34 -2.28 -31.20
CA ALA A 82 2.10 -2.82 -30.67
C ALA A 82 1.10 -1.72 -30.25
N LEU A 83 1.57 -0.64 -29.63
CA LEU A 83 0.71 0.37 -29.01
C LEU A 83 0.51 1.62 -29.86
N LYS A 84 1.34 1.85 -30.86
CA LYS A 84 1.32 3.03 -31.75
C LYS A 84 1.35 4.35 -30.95
N ARG A 85 2.09 4.38 -29.84
CA ARG A 85 2.25 5.54 -28.95
C ARG A 85 3.68 5.57 -28.40
N ASP A 86 4.10 6.70 -27.85
CA ASP A 86 5.47 7.00 -27.43
C ASP A 86 5.68 7.04 -25.92
N HIS A 87 4.61 6.93 -25.11
CA HIS A 87 4.72 6.92 -23.66
C HIS A 87 3.78 5.86 -23.02
N HIS A 88 4.03 5.50 -21.77
CA HIS A 88 3.35 4.42 -21.07
C HIS A 88 3.37 3.10 -21.86
N LEU A 89 4.55 2.73 -22.30
CA LEU A 89 4.76 1.62 -23.25
C LEU A 89 4.61 0.24 -22.62
N GLY A 90 4.42 0.12 -21.33
CA GLY A 90 4.35 -1.20 -20.65
C GLY A 90 5.72 -1.88 -20.50
N LEU A 91 6.81 -1.11 -20.60
CA LEU A 91 8.18 -1.60 -20.38
C LEU A 91 8.50 -1.77 -18.90
N SER A 92 7.82 -1.02 -18.03
CA SER A 92 7.90 -1.15 -16.58
C SER A 92 6.61 -1.77 -16.06
N PRO A 93 6.64 -2.86 -15.29
CA PRO A 93 5.45 -3.33 -14.60
C PRO A 93 4.95 -2.26 -13.63
N VAL A 94 3.65 -1.97 -13.70
CA VAL A 94 2.98 -0.97 -12.87
C VAL A 94 1.71 -1.55 -12.27
N ILE A 95 1.62 -1.50 -10.95
CA ILE A 95 0.43 -1.90 -10.19
C ILE A 95 0.12 -0.87 -9.10
N ARG A 96 -1.13 -0.79 -8.69
CA ARG A 96 -1.58 0.08 -7.61
C ARG A 96 -2.31 -0.72 -6.54
N LEU A 97 -2.05 -0.36 -5.29
CA LEU A 97 -2.91 -0.67 -4.16
C LEU A 97 -3.83 0.54 -3.96
N ASP A 98 -5.13 0.35 -4.21
CA ASP A 98 -6.14 1.40 -4.15
C ASP A 98 -6.84 1.44 -2.76
N ASN A 99 -7.68 2.44 -2.55
CA ASN A 99 -8.53 2.60 -1.36
C ASN A 99 -7.74 2.79 -0.04
N LEU A 100 -6.60 3.48 -0.10
CA LEU A 100 -5.86 3.82 1.12
C LEU A 100 -6.72 4.69 2.03
N PRO A 101 -6.79 4.40 3.34
CA PRO A 101 -7.37 5.32 4.32
C PRO A 101 -6.61 6.66 4.38
N SER A 102 -7.22 7.69 4.96
CA SER A 102 -6.57 8.99 5.16
C SER A 102 -5.40 8.92 6.15
N LYS A 103 -5.44 7.97 7.08
CA LYS A 103 -4.33 7.57 7.94
C LYS A 103 -4.14 6.08 7.78
N PHE A 104 -2.94 5.64 7.47
CA PHE A 104 -2.71 4.22 7.22
C PHE A 104 -1.31 3.75 7.62
N VAL A 105 -1.23 2.45 7.83
CA VAL A 105 0.02 1.69 7.88
C VAL A 105 -0.04 0.64 6.79
N VAL A 106 0.98 0.60 5.93
CA VAL A 106 1.19 -0.49 4.96
C VAL A 106 2.48 -1.20 5.33
N ARG A 107 2.42 -2.51 5.46
CA ARG A 107 3.61 -3.38 5.55
C ARG A 107 3.62 -4.31 4.37
N MET A 108 4.79 -4.48 3.78
CA MET A 108 4.94 -5.33 2.60
C MET A 108 6.33 -5.95 2.56
N ARG A 109 6.39 -7.14 1.97
CA ARG A 109 7.63 -7.77 1.57
C ARG A 109 7.72 -7.77 0.07
N VAL A 110 8.71 -7.04 -0.48
CA VAL A 110 8.83 -6.76 -1.91
C VAL A 110 10.25 -7.02 -2.40
N LYS A 111 10.38 -7.48 -3.65
CA LYS A 111 11.67 -7.63 -4.33
C LYS A 111 11.62 -6.97 -5.69
N PHE A 112 12.68 -6.18 -5.99
CA PHE A 112 12.88 -5.58 -7.30
C PHE A 112 14.00 -6.33 -8.02
N GLU A 113 13.68 -6.97 -9.13
CA GLU A 113 14.69 -7.58 -9.98
C GLU A 113 15.18 -6.59 -11.03
N GLY A 114 16.49 -6.49 -11.17
CA GLY A 114 17.14 -5.57 -12.09
C GLY A 114 18.65 -5.73 -12.10
N LYS A 115 19.33 -5.06 -13.02
CA LYS A 115 20.78 -5.08 -13.14
C LYS A 115 21.44 -4.05 -12.25
N GLU A 116 20.87 -2.85 -12.20
CA GLU A 116 21.40 -1.69 -11.48
C GLU A 116 20.27 -0.74 -11.09
N PHE A 117 20.46 0.02 -10.02
CA PHE A 117 19.56 1.12 -9.69
C PHE A 117 19.69 2.22 -10.71
N LYS A 118 18.54 2.76 -11.15
CA LYS A 118 18.50 3.89 -12.08
C LYS A 118 17.89 5.12 -11.43
N THR A 119 18.16 6.29 -11.98
CA THR A 119 17.55 7.52 -11.50
C THR A 119 16.02 7.42 -11.55
N GLY A 120 15.37 7.56 -10.37
CA GLY A 120 13.93 7.50 -10.24
C GLY A 120 13.31 6.09 -10.25
N ARG A 121 14.11 5.00 -10.21
CA ARG A 121 13.62 3.60 -10.24
C ARG A 121 14.51 2.66 -9.42
N PRO A 122 13.91 1.60 -8.77
CA PRO A 122 12.47 1.38 -8.60
C PRO A 122 11.85 2.38 -7.62
N LYS A 123 10.51 2.51 -7.62
CA LYS A 123 9.83 3.50 -6.76
C LYS A 123 8.43 3.11 -6.33
N PHE A 124 7.98 3.76 -5.25
CA PHE A 124 6.58 3.85 -4.83
C PHE A 124 6.13 5.30 -4.97
N ASP A 125 4.92 5.51 -5.50
CA ASP A 125 4.25 6.80 -5.46
C ASP A 125 3.07 6.70 -4.47
N ILE A 126 3.07 7.50 -3.39
CA ILE A 126 1.97 7.64 -2.43
C ILE A 126 1.08 8.77 -2.92
N GLY A 127 -0.19 8.46 -3.22
CA GLY A 127 -1.05 9.34 -3.98
C GLY A 127 -0.66 9.37 -5.47
N HIS A 128 -1.44 10.07 -6.31
CA HIS A 128 -1.16 10.14 -7.74
C HIS A 128 0.00 11.09 -8.05
N HIS A 129 1.26 10.59 -7.99
CA HIS A 129 2.49 11.37 -8.17
C HIS A 129 2.73 12.46 -7.11
N ILE A 130 2.19 12.30 -5.91
CA ILE A 130 2.29 13.30 -4.84
C ILE A 130 3.59 13.13 -4.05
N ASN A 131 3.76 12.00 -3.37
CA ASN A 131 4.98 11.69 -2.64
C ASN A 131 5.62 10.46 -3.24
N THR A 132 6.90 10.53 -3.56
CA THR A 132 7.61 9.43 -4.21
C THR A 132 8.72 8.92 -3.32
N VAL A 133 8.78 7.61 -3.10
CA VAL A 133 9.89 6.90 -2.48
C VAL A 133 10.65 6.18 -3.57
N THR A 134 11.84 6.65 -3.90
CA THR A 134 12.72 6.02 -4.89
C THR A 134 13.83 5.26 -4.19
N PHE A 135 13.91 3.95 -4.44
CA PHE A 135 14.97 3.10 -3.90
C PHE A 135 16.26 3.28 -4.70
N ARG A 136 17.38 3.15 -4.01
CA ARG A 136 18.73 3.20 -4.58
C ARG A 136 19.65 2.30 -3.75
N ASP A 137 20.83 2.07 -4.24
CA ASP A 137 21.84 1.32 -3.47
C ASP A 137 22.05 1.96 -2.09
N ASN A 138 21.97 1.14 -1.05
CA ASN A 138 22.13 1.52 0.37
C ASN A 138 21.14 2.59 0.87
N GLY A 139 19.94 2.68 0.30
CA GLY A 139 18.95 3.62 0.81
C GLY A 139 17.79 3.95 -0.13
N TYR A 140 17.20 5.11 0.12
CA TYR A 140 16.09 5.64 -0.66
C TYR A 140 16.08 7.17 -0.64
N VAL A 141 15.32 7.76 -1.57
CA VAL A 141 15.02 9.20 -1.61
C VAL A 141 13.52 9.37 -1.53
N VAL A 142 13.06 10.19 -0.62
CA VAL A 142 11.66 10.63 -0.56
C VAL A 142 11.58 12.01 -1.19
N LYS A 143 10.76 12.14 -2.23
CA LYS A 143 10.43 13.43 -2.84
C LYS A 143 8.97 13.76 -2.54
N LEU A 144 8.73 14.86 -1.85
CA LEU A 144 7.40 15.36 -1.52
C LEU A 144 6.78 16.14 -2.68
N HIS A 145 5.48 16.41 -2.59
CA HIS A 145 4.68 17.12 -3.58
C HIS A 145 5.33 18.43 -4.06
N GLY A 146 5.77 19.29 -3.16
CA GLY A 146 6.44 20.57 -3.49
C GLY A 146 7.90 20.43 -3.96
N GLY A 147 8.40 19.21 -4.17
CA GLY A 147 9.77 18.95 -4.63
C GLY A 147 10.81 18.83 -3.54
N LYS A 148 10.47 19.04 -2.26
CA LYS A 148 11.36 18.80 -1.12
C LYS A 148 11.80 17.34 -1.11
N GLN A 149 13.09 17.11 -0.85
CA GLN A 149 13.67 15.77 -0.83
C GLN A 149 14.32 15.44 0.51
N PHE A 150 14.17 14.19 0.91
CA PHE A 150 14.80 13.60 2.10
C PHE A 150 15.55 12.33 1.71
N LEU A 151 16.75 12.18 2.24
CA LEU A 151 17.58 11.00 2.02
C LEU A 151 17.43 10.03 3.18
N GLY A 152 16.98 8.81 2.90
CA GLY A 152 16.96 7.71 3.85
C GLY A 152 18.17 6.81 3.66
N LYS A 153 18.75 6.35 4.76
CA LYS A 153 19.83 5.36 4.78
C LYS A 153 19.24 4.01 5.19
N ALA A 154 19.38 3.03 4.31
CA ALA A 154 19.04 1.65 4.56
C ALA A 154 20.12 0.79 3.88
N PRO A 155 21.20 0.41 4.61
CA PRO A 155 22.40 -0.19 4.03
C PRO A 155 22.16 -1.56 3.37
N ASP A 156 21.02 -2.19 3.66
CA ASP A 156 20.66 -3.51 3.14
C ASP A 156 19.69 -3.42 1.93
N VAL A 157 19.49 -2.22 1.37
CA VAL A 157 18.70 -2.07 0.12
C VAL A 157 19.55 -2.49 -1.05
N LYS A 158 19.21 -3.63 -1.64
CA LYS A 158 19.85 -4.19 -2.83
C LYS A 158 18.81 -4.71 -3.81
N LEU A 159 19.18 -4.72 -5.09
CA LEU A 159 18.38 -5.40 -6.11
C LEU A 159 18.49 -6.91 -5.95
N ASN A 160 17.46 -7.61 -6.40
CA ASN A 160 17.34 -9.07 -6.36
C ASN A 160 17.29 -9.68 -4.94
N GLU A 161 17.19 -8.84 -3.91
CA GLU A 161 16.98 -9.25 -2.52
C GLU A 161 15.58 -8.80 -2.04
N TRP A 162 15.01 -9.54 -1.09
CA TRP A 162 13.74 -9.18 -0.46
C TRP A 162 13.94 -7.99 0.48
N LEU A 163 13.00 -7.05 0.42
CA LEU A 163 12.92 -5.88 1.29
C LEU A 163 11.65 -5.96 2.11
N ASP A 164 11.78 -5.84 3.42
CA ASP A 164 10.66 -5.60 4.32
C ASP A 164 10.45 -4.08 4.43
N VAL A 165 9.30 -3.61 3.97
CA VAL A 165 9.00 -2.17 3.89
C VAL A 165 7.76 -1.86 4.71
N ALA A 166 7.84 -0.84 5.58
CA ALA A 166 6.70 -0.22 6.23
C ALA A 166 6.56 1.24 5.77
N LEU A 167 5.34 1.63 5.45
CA LEU A 167 4.94 3.01 5.19
C LEU A 167 3.80 3.37 6.14
N GLU A 168 3.96 4.45 6.90
CA GLU A 168 2.92 4.96 7.78
C GLU A 168 2.66 6.42 7.41
N PHE A 169 1.41 6.74 7.20
CA PHE A 169 1.02 8.05 6.68
C PHE A 169 -0.11 8.66 7.49
N GLN A 170 0.08 9.92 7.83
CA GLN A 170 -0.97 10.89 8.09
C GLN A 170 -0.55 12.24 7.50
N GLU A 171 -1.50 13.13 7.28
CA GLU A 171 -1.19 14.47 6.77
C GLU A 171 -0.14 15.16 7.64
N GLY A 172 0.92 15.69 7.01
CA GLY A 172 2.05 16.29 7.70
C GLY A 172 3.13 15.31 8.17
N GLU A 173 2.87 13.99 8.22
CA GLU A 173 3.83 13.03 8.74
C GLU A 173 3.88 11.75 7.88
N LEU A 174 5.09 11.34 7.54
CA LEU A 174 5.37 10.10 6.81
C LEU A 174 6.51 9.35 7.50
N TRP A 175 6.24 8.12 7.96
CA TRP A 175 7.27 7.18 8.38
C TRP A 175 7.55 6.19 7.25
N ILE A 176 8.83 5.97 7.00
CA ILE A 176 9.31 4.97 6.05
C ILE A 176 10.34 4.11 6.72
N GLU A 177 10.14 2.82 6.70
CA GLU A 177 11.08 1.84 7.20
C GLU A 177 11.41 0.82 6.12
N VAL A 178 12.68 0.49 5.99
CA VAL A 178 13.18 -0.56 5.10
C VAL A 178 14.15 -1.44 5.88
N ASN A 179 13.87 -2.74 5.96
CA ASN A 179 14.66 -3.73 6.70
C ASN A 179 14.98 -3.27 8.14
N GLY A 180 13.96 -2.75 8.86
CA GLY A 180 14.08 -2.29 10.24
C GLY A 180 14.85 -0.97 10.42
N LYS A 181 15.17 -0.25 9.35
CA LYS A 181 15.76 1.09 9.39
C LYS A 181 14.74 2.12 8.95
N GLY A 182 14.21 2.88 9.92
CA GLY A 182 13.13 3.82 9.69
C GLY A 182 13.55 5.28 9.78
N GLN A 183 12.76 6.15 9.15
CA GLN A 183 12.90 7.60 9.17
C GLN A 183 11.53 8.27 9.23
N LEU A 184 11.37 9.22 10.16
CA LEU A 184 10.22 10.09 10.22
C LEU A 184 10.47 11.37 9.42
N ILE A 185 9.53 11.69 8.54
CA ILE A 185 9.48 12.94 7.79
C ILE A 185 8.27 13.73 8.28
N LYS A 186 8.53 14.92 8.88
CA LYS A 186 7.49 15.88 9.27
C LYS A 186 7.58 17.09 8.37
N HIS A 187 6.56 17.31 7.54
CA HIS A 187 6.54 18.42 6.61
C HIS A 187 5.12 18.68 6.08
N GLU A 188 4.73 19.93 5.93
CA GLU A 188 3.42 20.35 5.40
C GLU A 188 3.10 19.80 3.98
N GLN A 189 4.13 19.47 3.20
CA GLN A 189 3.99 18.86 1.88
C GLN A 189 3.76 17.32 1.91
N VAL A 190 3.69 16.71 3.10
CA VAL A 190 3.26 15.32 3.24
C VAL A 190 1.74 15.31 3.19
N VAL A 191 1.20 15.14 2.01
CA VAL A 191 -0.25 15.18 1.71
C VAL A 191 -0.67 13.96 0.90
N LEU A 192 -1.95 13.62 0.94
CA LEU A 192 -2.57 12.58 0.12
C LEU A 192 -3.70 13.22 -0.70
N GLU A 193 -3.31 13.96 -1.74
CA GLU A 193 -4.26 14.63 -2.63
C GLU A 193 -4.63 13.75 -3.83
N GLY A 194 -5.82 13.97 -4.37
CA GLY A 194 -6.31 13.30 -5.55
C GLY A 194 -6.73 11.86 -5.29
N ARG A 195 -5.92 10.88 -5.67
CA ARG A 195 -6.24 9.46 -5.53
C ARG A 195 -5.57 8.85 -4.30
N SER A 196 -6.37 8.15 -3.49
CA SER A 196 -5.88 7.38 -2.34
C SER A 196 -5.29 6.05 -2.80
N GLU A 197 -4.09 6.11 -3.40
CA GLU A 197 -3.42 4.96 -4.03
C GLU A 197 -1.92 4.91 -3.67
N LEU A 198 -1.37 3.70 -3.65
CA LEU A 198 0.06 3.43 -3.61
C LEU A 198 0.45 2.75 -4.91
N THR A 199 1.23 3.43 -5.75
CA THR A 199 1.63 2.92 -7.06
C THR A 199 3.06 2.41 -7.03
N PHE A 200 3.27 1.20 -7.50
CA PHE A 200 4.58 0.54 -7.58
C PHE A 200 5.06 0.51 -9.03
N LYS A 201 6.33 0.87 -9.23
CA LYS A 201 7.00 0.85 -10.55
C LYS A 201 8.43 0.39 -10.42
N THR A 202 8.90 -0.40 -11.38
CA THR A 202 10.30 -0.80 -11.47
C THR A 202 10.96 -0.26 -12.76
N PHE A 203 12.02 -0.89 -13.23
CA PHE A 203 12.80 -0.45 -14.37
C PHE A 203 12.06 -0.61 -15.71
N GLU A 204 12.62 -0.05 -16.77
CA GLU A 204 12.14 -0.19 -18.14
C GLU A 204 13.03 -1.11 -18.99
N ASP A 205 14.16 -1.58 -18.43
CA ASP A 205 15.08 -2.49 -19.10
C ASP A 205 15.05 -3.87 -18.44
N ALA A 206 15.05 -4.92 -19.25
CA ALA A 206 15.10 -6.29 -18.77
C ALA A 206 16.51 -6.69 -18.21
N PRO A 207 16.56 -7.56 -17.17
CA PRO A 207 15.45 -8.06 -16.39
C PRO A 207 14.87 -6.98 -15.47
N ASN A 208 13.54 -6.92 -15.37
CA ASN A 208 12.87 -5.94 -14.54
C ASN A 208 11.52 -6.51 -14.06
N ARG A 209 11.54 -7.24 -12.97
CA ARG A 209 10.34 -7.71 -12.32
C ARG A 209 10.18 -7.06 -10.96
N ILE A 210 8.94 -6.99 -10.49
CA ILE A 210 8.60 -6.70 -9.11
C ILE A 210 7.82 -7.87 -8.55
N MET A 211 8.14 -8.28 -7.33
CA MET A 211 7.48 -9.37 -6.65
C MET A 211 7.03 -8.92 -5.27
N PHE A 212 5.85 -9.35 -4.88
CA PHE A 212 5.35 -9.21 -3.51
C PHE A 212 5.12 -10.60 -2.93
N ASP A 213 5.60 -10.81 -1.71
CA ASP A 213 5.36 -12.01 -0.91
C ASP A 213 4.16 -11.79 0.03
N SER A 214 4.03 -10.60 0.56
CA SER A 214 2.92 -10.23 1.42
C SER A 214 2.68 -8.73 1.43
N VAL A 215 1.42 -8.36 1.67
CA VAL A 215 1.00 -6.98 1.91
C VAL A 215 -0.07 -6.97 3.00
N SER A 216 0.04 -6.03 3.94
CA SER A 216 -0.99 -5.76 4.94
C SER A 216 -1.22 -4.26 5.04
N LEU A 217 -2.49 -3.86 5.13
CA LEU A 217 -2.94 -2.46 5.23
C LEU A 217 -3.84 -2.29 6.44
N TRP A 218 -3.52 -1.34 7.29
CA TRP A 218 -4.34 -0.91 8.42
C TRP A 218 -4.87 0.50 8.18
N LYS A 219 -6.13 0.70 8.55
CA LYS A 219 -6.69 2.01 8.82
C LYS A 219 -6.28 2.40 10.23
N ALA A 220 -5.47 3.43 10.37
CA ALA A 220 -4.97 3.92 11.64
C ALA A 220 -5.95 4.92 12.30
N ASN A 221 -5.87 5.06 13.62
CA ASN A 221 -6.72 5.95 14.43
C ASN A 221 -5.96 7.19 14.93
#